data_836ea63b4e8db20667e7f673d05d75a4
#
_entry.id   836ea63b4e8db20667e7f673d05d75a4
#
_cell.length_a   1.000
_cell.length_b   1.000
_cell.length_c   1.000
_cell.angle_alpha   90.00
_cell.angle_beta   90.00
_cell.angle_gamma   90.00
#
_symmetry.space_group_name_H-M   'P 1'
#
loop_
_entity.id
_entity.type
_entity.pdbx_description
1 polymer ?
#
loop_
_entity_poly.entity_id
_entity_poly.type
_entity_poly.pdbx_seq_one_letter_code
_entity_poly.pdbx_strand_id
1 'polypeptide(L)'
;MPFKKTKYLVFSRYLSLLCLLLVLLVASVFVAVSLGAVTIDIGDTYGVIFSKLGLPVASHSIAKPLEAIIWNMRVPRVLLGLIVGAGLSMSGSVMQSTVNNPIAEPYILGISAGATFGATLAIILGLKAVVGLGAFMGAILATVLVLIIASMQGRVTTSGLILSGTVVNALFIAFANFIISIGATADSVMTIKFWTMGSLTGTSWSDLMLPAVVVGLAFLFFSTQYRVFNAMMMGDEAALTLGIPLKLYWYLYIAIVAVITAVLVASCGIIGFVGLITPHIARSLVGTNYRKLFPVATLLGSLFVVWADVLARILVKNAELPIGIFTALVGAPFFIYIVTRNRRKVV
;
A
#
# COMPACT_ATOMS: atom_id res chain seq x y z
N MET A 1 8.97 -22.56 -37.58
CA MET A 1 9.84 -21.72 -36.71
C MET A 1 9.28 -20.33 -36.31
N PRO A 2 8.03 -19.92 -36.59
CA PRO A 2 7.49 -18.61 -36.14
C PRO A 2 7.23 -18.51 -34.63
N PHE A 3 6.86 -19.60 -33.97
CA PHE A 3 6.52 -19.61 -32.55
C PHE A 3 7.66 -19.20 -31.59
N LYS A 4 8.91 -19.51 -31.90
CA LYS A 4 10.06 -19.10 -31.08
C LYS A 4 10.30 -17.58 -31.17
N LYS A 5 10.22 -16.95 -32.35
CA LYS A 5 10.39 -15.51 -32.52
C LYS A 5 9.36 -14.68 -31.74
N THR A 6 8.09 -15.09 -31.75
CA THR A 6 7.02 -14.39 -31.02
C THR A 6 7.21 -14.47 -29.49
N LYS A 7 7.69 -15.61 -28.97
CA LYS A 7 7.96 -15.80 -27.54
C LYS A 7 9.14 -14.93 -27.05
N TYR A 8 10.19 -14.80 -27.87
CA TYR A 8 11.32 -13.91 -27.57
C TYR A 8 10.92 -12.42 -27.59
N LEU A 9 10.10 -11.99 -28.56
CA LEU A 9 9.62 -10.62 -28.65
C LEU A 9 8.74 -10.21 -27.46
N VAL A 10 7.84 -11.10 -27.02
CA VAL A 10 6.98 -10.88 -25.85
C VAL A 10 7.77 -10.85 -24.54
N PHE A 11 8.81 -11.68 -24.42
CA PHE A 11 9.70 -11.68 -23.27
C PHE A 11 10.59 -10.43 -23.22
N SER A 12 11.13 -10.02 -24.37
CA SER A 12 11.92 -8.80 -24.50
C SER A 12 11.12 -7.55 -24.11
N ARG A 13 9.89 -7.41 -24.61
CA ARG A 13 8.98 -6.29 -24.25
C ARG A 13 8.67 -6.23 -22.75
N TYR A 14 8.46 -7.37 -22.10
CA TYR A 14 8.23 -7.44 -20.66
C TYR A 14 9.47 -6.99 -19.88
N LEU A 15 10.65 -7.49 -20.26
CA LEU A 15 11.91 -7.11 -19.61
C LEU A 15 12.21 -5.62 -19.80
N SER A 16 11.99 -5.09 -21.00
CA SER A 16 12.13 -3.66 -21.28
C SER A 16 11.20 -2.81 -20.42
N LEU A 17 9.95 -3.24 -20.23
CA LEU A 17 8.99 -2.55 -19.34
C LEU A 17 9.45 -2.57 -17.89
N LEU A 18 9.94 -3.71 -17.39
CA LEU A 18 10.47 -3.79 -16.02
C LEU A 18 11.69 -2.90 -15.83
N CYS A 19 12.63 -2.92 -16.77
CA CYS A 19 13.80 -2.03 -16.72
C CYS A 19 13.37 -0.55 -16.76
N LEU A 20 12.41 -0.20 -17.60
CA LEU A 20 11.87 1.17 -17.67
C LEU A 20 11.24 1.57 -16.33
N LEU A 21 10.39 0.73 -15.74
CA LEU A 21 9.76 1.02 -14.45
C LEU A 21 10.78 1.14 -13.31
N LEU A 22 11.81 0.31 -13.30
CA LEU A 22 12.91 0.42 -12.33
C LEU A 22 13.70 1.73 -12.50
N VAL A 23 14.04 2.10 -13.73
CA VAL A 23 14.73 3.37 -14.01
C VAL A 23 13.84 4.55 -13.60
N LEU A 24 12.57 4.52 -13.95
CA LEU A 24 11.59 5.53 -13.53
C LEU A 24 11.45 5.60 -12.02
N LEU A 25 11.44 4.46 -11.31
CA LEU A 25 11.35 4.42 -9.86
C LEU A 25 12.60 5.05 -9.22
N VAL A 26 13.78 4.67 -9.66
CA VAL A 26 15.04 5.25 -9.16
C VAL A 26 15.08 6.76 -9.43
N ALA A 27 14.78 7.19 -10.65
CA ALA A 27 14.71 8.60 -11.00
C ALA A 27 13.66 9.34 -10.13
N SER A 28 12.49 8.73 -9.91
CA SER A 28 11.44 9.30 -9.06
C SER A 28 11.87 9.47 -7.60
N VAL A 29 12.62 8.52 -7.04
CA VAL A 29 13.18 8.64 -5.69
C VAL A 29 14.11 9.85 -5.61
N PHE A 30 15.02 9.99 -6.56
CA PHE A 30 15.91 11.14 -6.60
C PHE A 30 15.13 12.47 -6.70
N VAL A 31 14.20 12.58 -7.63
CA VAL A 31 13.36 13.77 -7.78
C VAL A 31 12.54 14.05 -6.53
N ALA A 32 11.93 13.01 -5.92
CA ALA A 32 11.09 13.14 -4.74
C ALA A 32 11.84 13.63 -3.50
N VAL A 33 13.11 13.27 -3.34
CA VAL A 33 13.95 13.77 -2.23
C VAL A 33 14.31 15.24 -2.44
N SER A 34 14.51 15.69 -3.68
CA SER A 34 14.80 17.08 -4.01
C SER A 34 13.60 18.01 -3.81
N LEU A 35 12.37 17.50 -4.06
CA LEU A 35 11.14 18.27 -3.96
C LEU A 35 10.59 18.26 -2.52
N GLY A 36 10.17 19.40 -1.99
CA GLY A 36 9.57 19.52 -0.67
C GLY A 36 9.07 20.92 -0.37
N ALA A 37 8.45 21.13 0.82
CA ALA A 37 7.93 22.43 1.25
C ALA A 37 9.02 23.51 1.35
N VAL A 38 10.26 23.10 1.69
CA VAL A 38 11.45 23.97 1.68
C VAL A 38 12.22 23.70 0.39
N THR A 39 12.49 24.78 -0.36
CA THR A 39 13.32 24.70 -1.56
C THR A 39 14.78 24.49 -1.17
N ILE A 40 15.37 23.39 -1.59
CA ILE A 40 16.79 23.07 -1.39
C ILE A 40 17.40 22.89 -2.78
N ASP A 41 18.60 23.39 -2.96
CA ASP A 41 19.31 23.22 -4.21
C ASP A 41 19.55 21.73 -4.53
N ILE A 42 19.43 21.38 -5.80
CA ILE A 42 19.58 19.99 -6.25
C ILE A 42 21.02 19.51 -6.00
N GLY A 43 22.01 20.38 -6.18
CA GLY A 43 23.41 20.06 -5.92
C GLY A 43 23.66 19.71 -4.45
N ASP A 44 23.11 20.51 -3.53
CA ASP A 44 23.20 20.26 -2.08
C ASP A 44 22.50 18.95 -1.70
N THR A 45 21.30 18.69 -2.27
CA THR A 45 20.55 17.46 -2.01
C THR A 45 21.36 16.22 -2.35
N TYR A 46 21.95 16.18 -3.53
CA TYR A 46 22.76 15.02 -3.95
C TYR A 46 24.13 14.99 -3.29
N GLY A 47 24.71 16.15 -3.00
CA GLY A 47 25.93 16.27 -2.21
C GLY A 47 25.80 15.56 -0.85
N VAL A 48 24.70 15.82 -0.13
CA VAL A 48 24.42 15.13 1.13
C VAL A 48 24.26 13.63 0.96
N ILE A 49 23.44 13.20 -0.01
CA ILE A 49 23.17 11.75 -0.22
C ILE A 49 24.47 11.01 -0.56
N PHE A 50 25.27 11.51 -1.50
CA PHE A 50 26.50 10.85 -1.92
C PHE A 50 27.56 10.86 -0.80
N SER A 51 27.67 11.97 -0.04
CA SER A 51 28.56 12.02 1.13
C SER A 51 28.19 10.97 2.17
N LYS A 52 26.90 10.80 2.49
CA LYS A 52 26.42 9.76 3.44
C LYS A 52 26.61 8.34 2.95
N LEU A 53 26.66 8.15 1.62
CA LEU A 53 26.96 6.85 0.99
C LEU A 53 28.48 6.58 0.88
N GLY A 54 29.33 7.47 1.39
CA GLY A 54 30.78 7.33 1.35
C GLY A 54 31.41 7.60 -0.02
N LEU A 55 30.69 8.24 -0.95
CA LEU A 55 31.22 8.63 -2.25
C LEU A 55 31.95 9.98 -2.14
N PRO A 56 33.10 10.15 -2.83
CA PRO A 56 33.82 11.41 -2.82
C PRO A 56 33.00 12.47 -3.55
N VAL A 57 32.52 13.46 -2.81
CA VAL A 57 31.84 14.65 -3.35
C VAL A 57 32.72 15.85 -3.09
N ALA A 58 32.82 16.78 -4.07
CA ALA A 58 33.48 18.05 -3.86
C ALA A 58 32.79 18.75 -2.67
N SER A 59 33.54 18.95 -1.57
CA SER A 59 33.04 19.45 -0.32
C SER A 59 32.63 20.91 -0.45
N HIS A 60 31.35 21.14 -0.81
CA HIS A 60 30.69 22.36 -0.39
C HIS A 60 30.29 22.13 1.08
N SER A 61 30.62 23.06 1.94
CA SER A 61 30.22 23.01 3.36
C SER A 61 28.72 23.20 3.47
N ILE A 62 27.97 22.09 3.30
CA ILE A 62 26.50 22.11 3.41
C ILE A 62 26.14 22.39 4.87
N ALA A 63 25.25 23.34 5.08
CA ALA A 63 24.81 23.71 6.42
C ALA A 63 24.18 22.49 7.12
N LYS A 64 24.61 22.19 8.35
CA LYS A 64 24.10 21.06 9.17
C LYS A 64 22.56 20.93 9.22
N PRO A 65 21.78 22.04 9.28
CA PRO A 65 20.32 21.95 9.25
C PRO A 65 19.78 21.40 7.94
N LEU A 66 20.36 21.75 6.80
CA LEU A 66 19.99 21.24 5.46
C LEU A 66 20.30 19.75 5.34
N GLU A 67 21.48 19.32 5.82
CA GLU A 67 21.86 17.92 5.88
C GLU A 67 20.84 17.10 6.70
N ALA A 68 20.42 17.62 7.86
CA ALA A 68 19.43 16.97 8.72
C ALA A 68 18.06 16.84 8.02
N ILE A 69 17.59 17.87 7.32
CA ILE A 69 16.34 17.85 6.57
C ILE A 69 16.39 16.79 5.46
N ILE A 70 17.48 16.75 4.70
CA ILE A 70 17.61 15.80 3.58
C ILE A 70 17.71 14.38 4.12
N TRP A 71 18.66 14.11 4.98
CA TRP A 71 19.01 12.75 5.39
C TRP A 71 18.05 12.14 6.42
N ASN A 72 17.59 12.92 7.40
CA ASN A 72 16.76 12.41 8.48
C ASN A 72 15.26 12.55 8.25
N MET A 73 14.83 13.42 7.31
CA MET A 73 13.41 13.63 7.05
C MET A 73 13.00 13.20 5.64
N ARG A 74 13.67 13.71 4.57
CA ARG A 74 13.21 13.46 3.21
C ARG A 74 13.51 12.06 2.71
N VAL A 75 14.73 11.56 2.94
CA VAL A 75 15.14 10.23 2.46
C VAL A 75 14.28 9.14 3.12
N PRO A 76 14.14 9.07 4.46
CA PRO A 76 13.29 8.05 5.08
C PRO A 76 11.83 8.13 4.62
N ARG A 77 11.27 9.33 4.49
CA ARG A 77 9.90 9.54 4.01
C ARG A 77 9.67 8.97 2.61
N VAL A 78 10.57 9.26 1.66
CA VAL A 78 10.46 8.74 0.28
C VAL A 78 10.62 7.22 0.26
N LEU A 79 11.55 6.67 1.04
CA LEU A 79 11.74 5.23 1.16
C LEU A 79 10.51 4.54 1.79
N LEU A 80 9.90 5.14 2.82
CA LEU A 80 8.65 4.62 3.38
C LEU A 80 7.54 4.64 2.32
N GLY A 81 7.40 5.73 1.56
CA GLY A 81 6.43 5.83 0.46
C GLY A 81 6.59 4.72 -0.57
N LEU A 82 7.85 4.40 -0.93
CA LEU A 82 8.18 3.28 -1.83
C LEU A 82 7.72 1.93 -1.25
N ILE A 83 8.04 1.66 0.02
CA ILE A 83 7.69 0.42 0.72
C ILE A 83 6.18 0.29 0.86
N VAL A 84 5.50 1.36 1.26
CA VAL A 84 4.04 1.40 1.42
C VAL A 84 3.34 1.15 0.09
N GLY A 85 3.78 1.83 -0.97
CA GLY A 85 3.23 1.63 -2.31
C GLY A 85 3.39 0.21 -2.82
N ALA A 86 4.60 -0.37 -2.65
CA ALA A 86 4.87 -1.77 -2.99
C ALA A 86 3.96 -2.72 -2.21
N GLY A 87 3.88 -2.56 -0.89
CA GLY A 87 3.14 -3.46 -0.02
C GLY A 87 1.62 -3.40 -0.24
N LEU A 88 1.04 -2.20 -0.39
CA LEU A 88 -0.40 -2.05 -0.66
C LEU A 88 -0.78 -2.59 -2.05
N SER A 89 0.03 -2.32 -3.07
CA SER A 89 -0.20 -2.84 -4.42
C SER A 89 -0.11 -4.37 -4.48
N MET A 90 0.89 -4.92 -3.84
CA MET A 90 1.08 -6.36 -3.69
C MET A 90 -0.11 -6.99 -2.96
N SER A 91 -0.49 -6.44 -1.82
CA SER A 91 -1.64 -6.90 -1.03
C SER A 91 -2.95 -6.85 -1.83
N GLY A 92 -3.15 -5.78 -2.61
CA GLY A 92 -4.29 -5.67 -3.53
C GLY A 92 -4.27 -6.74 -4.62
N SER A 93 -3.11 -6.97 -5.25
CA SER A 93 -2.96 -8.03 -6.27
C SER A 93 -3.30 -9.41 -5.73
N VAL A 94 -2.82 -9.73 -4.52
CA VAL A 94 -3.10 -11.00 -3.85
C VAL A 94 -4.57 -11.12 -3.49
N MET A 95 -5.18 -10.07 -2.90
CA MET A 95 -6.60 -10.06 -2.58
C MET A 95 -7.47 -10.30 -3.81
N GLN A 96 -7.20 -9.59 -4.93
CA GLN A 96 -7.95 -9.75 -6.17
C GLN A 96 -7.91 -11.18 -6.71
N SER A 97 -6.78 -11.87 -6.57
CA SER A 97 -6.66 -13.29 -6.94
C SER A 97 -7.38 -14.20 -5.95
N THR A 98 -7.16 -13.98 -4.66
CA THR A 98 -7.67 -14.85 -3.59
C THR A 98 -9.19 -14.86 -3.53
N VAL A 99 -9.83 -13.70 -3.70
CA VAL A 99 -11.30 -13.56 -3.71
C VAL A 99 -11.90 -13.64 -5.12
N ASN A 100 -11.06 -13.84 -6.14
CA ASN A 100 -11.46 -13.84 -7.56
C ASN A 100 -12.35 -12.64 -7.93
N ASN A 101 -11.95 -11.46 -7.44
CA ASN A 101 -12.67 -10.21 -7.66
C ASN A 101 -11.70 -9.07 -7.98
N PRO A 102 -11.75 -8.49 -9.19
CA PRO A 102 -10.80 -7.46 -9.63
C PRO A 102 -10.90 -6.13 -8.86
N ILE A 103 -11.95 -5.95 -8.06
CA ILE A 103 -12.17 -4.75 -7.24
C ILE A 103 -11.90 -5.00 -5.74
N ALA A 104 -11.39 -6.19 -5.39
CA ALA A 104 -11.04 -6.47 -4.01
C ALA A 104 -9.78 -5.69 -3.60
N GLU A 105 -9.83 -5.13 -2.41
CA GLU A 105 -8.66 -4.50 -1.76
C GLU A 105 -8.54 -4.97 -0.30
N PRO A 106 -7.37 -4.83 0.33
CA PRO A 106 -7.16 -5.33 1.69
C PRO A 106 -8.12 -4.77 2.74
N TYR A 107 -8.62 -3.55 2.54
CA TYR A 107 -9.49 -2.87 3.51
C TYR A 107 -10.88 -3.51 3.67
N ILE A 108 -11.31 -4.37 2.74
CA ILE A 108 -12.54 -5.17 2.92
C ILE A 108 -12.44 -6.13 4.13
N LEU A 109 -11.23 -6.38 4.63
CA LEU A 109 -10.98 -7.19 5.84
C LEU A 109 -11.20 -6.43 7.15
N GLY A 110 -11.78 -5.23 7.13
CA GLY A 110 -12.00 -4.43 8.32
C GLY A 110 -10.76 -3.71 8.87
N ILE A 111 -9.62 -3.82 8.18
CA ILE A 111 -8.31 -3.34 8.64
C ILE A 111 -8.34 -1.84 8.96
N SER A 112 -8.94 -1.00 8.10
CA SER A 112 -8.94 0.45 8.31
C SER A 112 -9.77 0.87 9.52
N ALA A 113 -10.96 0.29 9.72
CA ALA A 113 -11.81 0.60 10.86
C ALA A 113 -11.21 0.09 12.18
N GLY A 114 -10.65 -1.13 12.17
CA GLY A 114 -9.92 -1.68 13.31
C GLY A 114 -8.70 -0.84 13.69
N ALA A 115 -7.90 -0.44 12.70
CA ALA A 115 -6.76 0.46 12.91
C ALA A 115 -7.18 1.81 13.48
N THR A 116 -8.26 2.40 12.94
CA THR A 116 -8.83 3.66 13.44
C THR A 116 -9.24 3.52 14.91
N PHE A 117 -9.95 2.45 15.26
CA PHE A 117 -10.34 2.18 16.64
C PHE A 117 -9.14 2.06 17.58
N GLY A 118 -8.15 1.24 17.20
CA GLY A 118 -6.95 1.02 18.02
C GLY A 118 -6.09 2.27 18.17
N ALA A 119 -5.92 3.05 17.10
CA ALA A 119 -5.23 4.34 17.14
C ALA A 119 -5.98 5.36 18.01
N THR A 120 -7.32 5.45 17.84
CA THR A 120 -8.18 6.34 18.64
C THR A 120 -8.05 6.02 20.12
N LEU A 121 -8.12 4.75 20.50
CA LEU A 121 -7.96 4.32 21.89
C LEU A 121 -6.59 4.74 22.44
N ALA A 122 -5.51 4.52 21.72
CA ALA A 122 -4.17 4.89 22.15
C ALA A 122 -4.00 6.41 22.28
N ILE A 123 -4.55 7.21 21.35
CA ILE A 123 -4.48 8.68 21.38
C ILE A 123 -5.24 9.23 22.58
N ILE A 124 -6.46 8.76 22.84
CA ILE A 124 -7.31 9.25 23.95
C ILE A 124 -6.73 8.85 25.30
N LEU A 125 -6.10 7.67 25.42
CA LEU A 125 -5.38 7.26 26.61
C LEU A 125 -4.02 7.99 26.81
N GLY A 126 -3.65 8.89 25.89
CA GLY A 126 -2.39 9.63 25.98
C GLY A 126 -1.14 8.80 25.62
N LEU A 127 -1.31 7.58 25.10
CA LEU A 127 -0.25 6.64 24.77
C LEU A 127 0.36 6.92 23.39
N LYS A 128 0.85 8.15 23.18
CA LYS A 128 1.34 8.63 21.87
C LYS A 128 2.42 7.75 21.25
N ALA A 129 3.31 7.18 22.09
CA ALA A 129 4.41 6.33 21.60
C ALA A 129 3.95 4.99 21.00
N VAL A 130 2.74 4.53 21.29
CA VAL A 130 2.22 3.22 20.85
C VAL A 130 0.97 3.33 19.99
N VAL A 131 0.69 4.48 19.40
CA VAL A 131 -0.46 4.66 18.46
C VAL A 131 -0.39 3.66 17.31
N GLY A 132 0.80 3.48 16.72
CA GLY A 132 1.00 2.48 15.65
C GLY A 132 0.73 1.06 16.11
N LEU A 133 1.17 0.68 17.33
CA LEU A 133 0.87 -0.64 17.89
C LEU A 133 -0.62 -0.82 18.14
N GLY A 134 -1.31 0.20 18.68
CA GLY A 134 -2.76 0.20 18.85
C GLY A 134 -3.48 -0.01 17.51
N ALA A 135 -3.07 0.73 16.47
CA ALA A 135 -3.60 0.58 15.13
C ALA A 135 -3.37 -0.83 14.56
N PHE A 136 -2.16 -1.37 14.71
CA PHE A 136 -1.84 -2.74 14.28
C PHE A 136 -2.73 -3.78 14.96
N MET A 137 -2.83 -3.73 16.29
CA MET A 137 -3.66 -4.67 17.06
C MET A 137 -5.14 -4.56 16.70
N GLY A 138 -5.65 -3.34 16.56
CA GLY A 138 -7.02 -3.10 16.12
C GLY A 138 -7.30 -3.65 14.72
N ALA A 139 -6.38 -3.45 13.78
CA ALA A 139 -6.47 -3.99 12.43
C ALA A 139 -6.52 -5.52 12.40
N ILE A 140 -5.63 -6.18 13.15
CA ILE A 140 -5.60 -7.65 13.25
C ILE A 140 -6.87 -8.17 13.93
N LEU A 141 -7.32 -7.54 15.02
CA LEU A 141 -8.56 -7.92 15.72
C LEU A 141 -9.77 -7.85 14.78
N ALA A 142 -9.90 -6.75 14.03
CA ALA A 142 -10.97 -6.60 13.04
C ALA A 142 -10.92 -7.69 11.97
N THR A 143 -9.72 -7.97 11.42
CA THR A 143 -9.56 -9.02 10.42
C THR A 143 -9.92 -10.41 10.96
N VAL A 144 -9.50 -10.74 12.18
CA VAL A 144 -9.86 -12.01 12.82
C VAL A 144 -11.37 -12.12 12.97
N LEU A 145 -12.06 -11.07 13.41
CA LEU A 145 -13.52 -11.05 13.50
C LEU A 145 -14.20 -11.24 12.15
N VAL A 146 -13.69 -10.56 11.09
CA VAL A 146 -14.21 -10.75 9.72
C VAL A 146 -14.09 -12.21 9.30
N LEU A 147 -12.94 -12.84 9.54
CA LEU A 147 -12.71 -14.23 9.16
C LEU A 147 -13.58 -15.19 9.96
N ILE A 148 -13.77 -14.95 11.27
CA ILE A 148 -14.68 -15.76 12.11
C ILE A 148 -16.09 -15.69 11.54
N ILE A 149 -16.64 -14.49 11.34
CA ILE A 149 -18.00 -14.30 10.83
C ILE A 149 -18.15 -14.91 9.42
N ALA A 150 -17.20 -14.66 8.53
CA ALA A 150 -17.23 -15.20 7.17
C ALA A 150 -17.15 -16.74 7.13
N SER A 151 -16.53 -17.37 8.14
CA SER A 151 -16.40 -18.84 8.23
C SER A 151 -17.59 -19.54 8.88
N MET A 152 -18.46 -18.81 9.59
CA MET A 152 -19.62 -19.41 10.30
C MET A 152 -20.61 -20.14 9.37
N GLN A 153 -20.63 -19.81 8.08
CA GLN A 153 -21.46 -20.46 7.07
C GLN A 153 -20.79 -21.71 6.44
N GLY A 154 -19.71 -22.22 7.03
CA GLY A 154 -19.00 -23.44 6.62
C GLY A 154 -18.02 -23.28 5.45
N ARG A 155 -18.26 -22.37 4.50
CA ARG A 155 -17.35 -22.00 3.41
C ARG A 155 -17.20 -20.50 3.34
N VAL A 156 -15.96 -20.03 3.36
CA VAL A 156 -15.70 -18.61 3.13
C VAL A 156 -15.95 -18.30 1.65
N THR A 157 -16.89 -17.43 1.39
CA THR A 157 -17.25 -16.96 0.06
C THR A 157 -16.85 -15.48 -0.11
N THR A 158 -16.64 -15.03 -1.32
CA THR A 158 -16.38 -13.61 -1.62
C THR A 158 -17.47 -12.70 -1.05
N SER A 159 -18.73 -13.07 -1.24
CA SER A 159 -19.89 -12.31 -0.69
C SER A 159 -19.92 -12.32 0.83
N GLY A 160 -19.65 -13.48 1.46
CA GLY A 160 -19.57 -13.61 2.92
C GLY A 160 -18.44 -12.73 3.50
N LEU A 161 -17.29 -12.68 2.85
CA LEU A 161 -16.17 -11.85 3.26
C LEU A 161 -16.50 -10.34 3.18
N ILE A 162 -17.09 -9.91 2.06
CA ILE A 162 -17.49 -8.50 1.86
C ILE A 162 -18.54 -8.10 2.90
N LEU A 163 -19.57 -8.93 3.11
CA LEU A 163 -20.62 -8.66 4.08
C LEU A 163 -20.09 -8.59 5.51
N SER A 164 -19.28 -9.58 5.91
CA SER A 164 -18.63 -9.62 7.22
C SER A 164 -17.73 -8.39 7.42
N GLY A 165 -16.95 -8.04 6.39
CA GLY A 165 -16.10 -6.86 6.42
C GLY A 165 -16.89 -5.57 6.60
N THR A 166 -18.03 -5.43 5.92
CA THR A 166 -18.91 -4.25 6.05
C THR A 166 -19.47 -4.13 7.47
N VAL A 167 -19.94 -5.24 8.05
CA VAL A 167 -20.50 -5.26 9.41
C VAL A 167 -19.40 -4.94 10.44
N VAL A 168 -18.23 -5.56 10.33
CA VAL A 168 -17.11 -5.31 11.25
C VAL A 168 -16.59 -3.87 11.11
N ASN A 169 -16.50 -3.34 9.89
CA ASN A 169 -16.15 -1.92 9.68
C ASN A 169 -17.13 -0.99 10.42
N ALA A 170 -18.44 -1.20 10.26
CA ALA A 170 -19.45 -0.40 10.93
C ALA A 170 -19.31 -0.49 12.46
N LEU A 171 -19.09 -1.70 13.01
CA LEU A 171 -18.90 -1.93 14.42
C LEU A 171 -17.67 -1.18 14.99
N PHE A 172 -16.50 -1.31 14.35
CA PHE A 172 -15.28 -0.66 14.82
C PHE A 172 -15.32 0.86 14.67
N ILE A 173 -15.95 1.38 13.62
CA ILE A 173 -16.22 2.81 13.49
C ILE A 173 -17.14 3.30 14.60
N ALA A 174 -18.20 2.55 14.94
CA ALA A 174 -19.09 2.89 16.03
C ALA A 174 -18.35 2.91 17.38
N PHE A 175 -17.49 1.94 17.66
CA PHE A 175 -16.65 1.93 18.86
C PHE A 175 -15.67 3.12 18.89
N ALA A 176 -15.02 3.43 17.77
CA ALA A 176 -14.11 4.59 17.68
C ALA A 176 -14.87 5.89 17.98
N ASN A 177 -16.04 6.09 17.36
CA ASN A 177 -16.86 7.27 17.57
C ASN A 177 -17.41 7.34 19.01
N PHE A 178 -17.78 6.21 19.61
CA PHE A 178 -18.20 6.17 21.01
C PHE A 178 -17.09 6.66 21.94
N ILE A 179 -15.85 6.15 21.77
CA ILE A 179 -14.72 6.58 22.61
C ILE A 179 -14.40 8.06 22.36
N ILE A 180 -14.47 8.55 21.13
CA ILE A 180 -14.29 9.98 20.81
C ILE A 180 -15.33 10.81 21.55
N SER A 181 -16.60 10.39 21.57
CA SER A 181 -17.69 11.16 22.16
C SER A 181 -17.59 11.31 23.66
N ILE A 182 -16.98 10.35 24.37
CA ILE A 182 -16.92 10.36 25.84
C ILE A 182 -15.57 10.86 26.40
N GLY A 183 -14.48 10.75 25.63
CA GLY A 183 -13.14 10.97 26.17
C GLY A 183 -12.24 11.91 25.37
N ALA A 184 -12.68 12.39 24.19
CA ALA A 184 -11.80 13.18 23.34
C ALA A 184 -11.77 14.66 23.74
N THR A 185 -10.56 15.23 23.70
CA THR A 185 -10.32 16.68 23.68
C THR A 185 -10.28 17.17 22.23
N ALA A 186 -10.39 18.50 22.01
CA ALA A 186 -10.29 19.09 20.66
C ALA A 186 -8.97 18.70 19.96
N ASP A 187 -7.86 18.67 20.70
CA ASP A 187 -6.54 18.28 20.18
C ASP A 187 -6.48 16.81 19.80
N SER A 188 -7.08 15.92 20.61
CA SER A 188 -7.12 14.49 20.29
C SER A 188 -8.00 14.20 19.08
N VAL A 189 -9.13 14.88 18.92
CA VAL A 189 -9.98 14.77 17.70
C VAL A 189 -9.19 15.18 16.46
N MET A 190 -8.46 16.29 16.52
CA MET A 190 -7.64 16.75 15.40
C MET A 190 -6.55 15.73 15.07
N THR A 191 -5.85 15.21 16.07
CA THR A 191 -4.80 14.19 15.93
C THR A 191 -5.36 12.92 15.28
N ILE A 192 -6.51 12.42 15.75
CA ILE A 192 -7.19 11.24 15.17
C ILE A 192 -7.56 11.50 13.72
N LYS A 193 -8.10 12.67 13.41
CA LYS A 193 -8.49 13.05 12.05
C LYS A 193 -7.28 13.05 11.11
N PHE A 194 -6.18 13.68 11.49
CA PHE A 194 -4.97 13.68 10.66
C PHE A 194 -4.37 12.30 10.52
N TRP A 195 -4.33 11.50 11.60
CA TRP A 195 -3.82 10.13 11.55
C TRP A 195 -4.63 9.24 10.59
N THR A 196 -5.97 9.35 10.63
CA THR A 196 -6.85 8.55 9.75
C THR A 196 -6.75 8.93 8.27
N MET A 197 -6.33 10.15 7.97
CA MET A 197 -6.11 10.60 6.58
C MET A 197 -4.81 10.08 5.96
N GLY A 198 -3.94 9.45 6.76
CA GLY A 198 -2.66 8.92 6.32
C GLY A 198 -1.61 9.98 6.02
N SER A 199 -0.40 9.77 6.53
CA SER A 199 0.74 10.66 6.34
C SER A 199 2.06 9.89 6.39
N LEU A 200 3.03 10.33 5.58
CA LEU A 200 4.41 9.87 5.64
C LEU A 200 5.31 10.86 6.38
N THR A 201 4.72 11.93 6.95
CA THR A 201 5.45 12.96 7.68
C THR A 201 5.95 12.43 9.01
N GLY A 202 7.15 12.85 9.41
CA GLY A 202 7.77 12.44 10.69
C GLY A 202 8.41 11.05 10.66
N THR A 203 8.49 10.41 9.49
CA THR A 203 9.19 9.11 9.33
C THR A 203 10.68 9.28 9.61
N SER A 204 11.22 8.40 10.45
CA SER A 204 12.64 8.26 10.74
C SER A 204 13.22 6.97 10.17
N TRP A 205 14.55 6.82 10.19
CA TRP A 205 15.22 5.60 9.71
C TRP A 205 14.79 4.34 10.48
N SER A 206 14.52 4.45 11.78
CA SER A 206 14.04 3.34 12.62
C SER A 206 12.68 2.81 12.18
N ASP A 207 11.82 3.67 11.62
CA ASP A 207 10.46 3.30 11.21
C ASP A 207 10.43 2.50 9.91
N LEU A 208 11.53 2.48 9.16
CA LEU A 208 11.63 1.76 7.88
C LEU A 208 11.84 0.26 8.04
N MET A 209 12.53 -0.16 9.11
CA MET A 209 13.02 -1.53 9.22
C MET A 209 11.88 -2.57 9.20
N LEU A 210 10.86 -2.38 10.03
CA LEU A 210 9.75 -3.33 10.14
C LEU A 210 8.93 -3.40 8.84
N PRO A 211 8.46 -2.28 8.24
CA PRO A 211 7.77 -2.33 6.95
C PRO A 211 8.63 -2.92 5.83
N ALA A 212 9.92 -2.59 5.76
CA ALA A 212 10.81 -3.10 4.72
C ALA A 212 10.98 -4.62 4.81
N VAL A 213 11.21 -5.15 6.01
CA VAL A 213 11.35 -6.59 6.24
C VAL A 213 10.04 -7.33 5.91
N VAL A 214 8.90 -6.84 6.41
CA VAL A 214 7.60 -7.48 6.17
C VAL A 214 7.24 -7.47 4.69
N VAL A 215 7.35 -6.33 4.02
CA VAL A 215 7.05 -6.21 2.59
C VAL A 215 8.06 -7.01 1.75
N GLY A 216 9.35 -6.98 2.10
CA GLY A 216 10.39 -7.72 1.39
C GLY A 216 10.20 -9.24 1.47
N LEU A 217 9.95 -9.79 2.66
CA LEU A 217 9.66 -11.21 2.85
C LEU A 217 8.38 -11.63 2.13
N ALA A 218 7.34 -10.82 2.22
CA ALA A 218 6.09 -11.07 1.52
C ALA A 218 6.26 -11.02 0.00
N PHE A 219 7.05 -10.09 -0.54
CA PHE A 219 7.36 -10.04 -1.97
C PHE A 219 8.07 -11.31 -2.44
N LEU A 220 9.06 -11.77 -1.70
CA LEU A 220 9.77 -13.02 -2.01
C LEU A 220 8.81 -14.20 -1.99
N PHE A 221 8.00 -14.34 -0.94
CA PHE A 221 7.03 -15.42 -0.82
C PHE A 221 6.01 -15.39 -1.96
N PHE A 222 5.30 -14.28 -2.16
CA PHE A 222 4.24 -14.17 -3.18
C PHE A 222 4.77 -14.30 -4.61
N SER A 223 6.01 -13.91 -4.87
CA SER A 223 6.65 -14.10 -6.18
C SER A 223 6.76 -15.57 -6.57
N THR A 224 6.84 -16.49 -5.60
CA THR A 224 6.84 -17.94 -5.84
C THR A 224 5.44 -18.50 -6.12
N GLN A 225 4.38 -17.79 -5.69
CA GLN A 225 3.00 -18.28 -5.69
C GLN A 225 2.23 -18.00 -7.00
N TYR A 226 2.87 -17.49 -8.04
CA TYR A 226 2.21 -17.07 -9.28
C TYR A 226 1.36 -18.16 -9.95
N ARG A 227 1.71 -19.45 -9.78
CA ARG A 227 0.92 -20.57 -10.32
C ARG A 227 -0.40 -20.72 -9.60
N VAL A 228 -0.37 -20.59 -8.26
CA VAL A 228 -1.57 -20.67 -7.42
C VAL A 228 -2.49 -19.47 -7.71
N PHE A 229 -1.94 -18.26 -7.81
CA PHE A 229 -2.72 -17.08 -8.17
C PHE A 229 -3.38 -17.21 -9.54
N ASN A 230 -2.66 -17.69 -10.55
CA ASN A 230 -3.22 -17.91 -11.88
C ASN A 230 -4.38 -18.93 -11.86
N ALA A 231 -4.25 -20.00 -11.07
CA ALA A 231 -5.30 -21.01 -10.94
C ALA A 231 -6.52 -20.46 -10.17
N MET A 232 -6.33 -19.72 -9.08
CA MET A 232 -7.42 -19.07 -8.33
C MET A 232 -8.22 -18.10 -9.22
N MET A 233 -7.55 -17.38 -10.11
CA MET A 233 -8.21 -16.48 -11.08
C MET A 233 -9.06 -17.21 -12.15
N MET A 234 -8.88 -18.51 -12.32
CA MET A 234 -9.72 -19.34 -13.22
C MET A 234 -11.03 -19.78 -12.53
N GLY A 235 -11.17 -19.50 -11.25
CA GLY A 235 -12.29 -19.89 -10.40
C GLY A 235 -12.00 -21.11 -9.54
N ASP A 236 -12.79 -21.25 -8.47
CA ASP A 236 -12.58 -22.26 -7.43
C ASP A 236 -12.62 -23.69 -7.98
N GLU A 237 -13.57 -24.00 -8.87
CA GLU A 237 -13.69 -25.34 -9.48
C GLU A 237 -12.47 -25.73 -10.29
N ALA A 238 -11.95 -24.79 -11.09
CA ALA A 238 -10.75 -25.02 -11.88
C ALA A 238 -9.52 -25.21 -10.99
N ALA A 239 -9.37 -24.42 -9.94
CA ALA A 239 -8.26 -24.54 -9.00
C ALA A 239 -8.30 -25.86 -8.21
N LEU A 240 -9.47 -26.32 -7.78
CA LEU A 240 -9.67 -27.62 -7.12
C LEU A 240 -9.34 -28.79 -8.05
N THR A 241 -9.73 -28.73 -9.32
CA THR A 241 -9.41 -29.75 -10.33
C THR A 241 -7.90 -29.87 -10.57
N LEU A 242 -7.18 -28.76 -10.42
CA LEU A 242 -5.72 -28.71 -10.46
C LEU A 242 -5.04 -29.21 -9.17
N GLY A 243 -5.82 -29.69 -8.18
CA GLY A 243 -5.31 -30.23 -6.92
C GLY A 243 -4.85 -29.18 -5.92
N ILE A 244 -5.27 -27.90 -6.07
CA ILE A 244 -4.87 -26.83 -5.17
C ILE A 244 -5.76 -26.86 -3.92
N PRO A 245 -5.20 -26.97 -2.69
CA PRO A 245 -5.97 -26.91 -1.45
C PRO A 245 -6.39 -25.46 -1.16
N LEU A 246 -7.42 -24.98 -1.86
CA LEU A 246 -7.89 -23.59 -1.85
C LEU A 246 -8.07 -23.02 -0.44
N LYS A 247 -8.67 -23.83 0.47
CA LYS A 247 -8.94 -23.40 1.84
C LYS A 247 -7.65 -22.96 2.56
N LEU A 248 -6.55 -23.74 2.41
CA LEU A 248 -5.27 -23.45 3.03
C LEU A 248 -4.67 -22.16 2.48
N TYR A 249 -4.60 -22.04 1.14
CA TYR A 249 -4.05 -20.84 0.50
C TYR A 249 -4.88 -19.59 0.76
N TRP A 250 -6.19 -19.73 0.86
CA TRP A 250 -7.11 -18.65 1.18
C TRP A 250 -6.79 -18.02 2.54
N TYR A 251 -6.77 -18.82 3.60
CA TYR A 251 -6.43 -18.34 4.95
C TYR A 251 -4.99 -17.80 5.03
N LEU A 252 -4.05 -18.51 4.43
CA LEU A 252 -2.64 -18.11 4.43
C LEU A 252 -2.44 -16.73 3.76
N TYR A 253 -3.01 -16.56 2.57
CA TYR A 253 -2.84 -15.30 1.83
C TYR A 253 -3.55 -14.13 2.51
N ILE A 254 -4.75 -14.33 3.02
CA ILE A 254 -5.47 -13.30 3.78
C ILE A 254 -4.70 -12.94 5.05
N ALA A 255 -4.18 -13.90 5.79
CA ALA A 255 -3.39 -13.63 6.99
C ALA A 255 -2.12 -12.81 6.68
N ILE A 256 -1.37 -13.17 5.62
CA ILE A 256 -0.18 -12.42 5.21
C ILE A 256 -0.55 -11.01 4.76
N VAL A 257 -1.59 -10.86 3.94
CA VAL A 257 -2.09 -9.55 3.47
C VAL A 257 -2.55 -8.69 4.65
N ALA A 258 -3.22 -9.28 5.64
CA ALA A 258 -3.64 -8.58 6.84
C ALA A 258 -2.45 -8.05 7.64
N VAL A 259 -1.42 -8.88 7.84
CA VAL A 259 -0.19 -8.46 8.55
C VAL A 259 0.52 -7.34 7.80
N ILE A 260 0.73 -7.48 6.48
CA ILE A 260 1.37 -6.44 5.65
C ILE A 260 0.60 -5.13 5.79
N THR A 261 -0.71 -5.17 5.53
CA THR A 261 -1.54 -3.98 5.52
C THR A 261 -1.63 -3.35 6.92
N ALA A 262 -1.74 -4.15 7.97
CA ALA A 262 -1.76 -3.67 9.35
C ALA A 262 -0.43 -2.98 9.74
N VAL A 263 0.73 -3.54 9.34
CA VAL A 263 2.05 -2.91 9.56
C VAL A 263 2.15 -1.59 8.81
N LEU A 264 1.72 -1.55 7.55
CA LEU A 264 1.78 -0.32 6.74
C LEU A 264 0.86 0.77 7.31
N VAL A 265 -0.38 0.41 7.67
CA VAL A 265 -1.33 1.34 8.28
C VAL A 265 -0.84 1.83 9.64
N ALA A 266 -0.23 0.96 10.45
CA ALA A 266 0.39 1.35 11.71
C ALA A 266 1.52 2.39 11.53
N SER A 267 2.25 2.31 10.41
CA SER A 267 3.38 3.20 10.10
C SER A 267 2.98 4.54 9.49
N CYS A 268 1.89 4.58 8.71
CA CYS A 268 1.56 5.79 7.92
C CYS A 268 0.07 6.17 7.90
N GLY A 269 -0.76 5.53 8.72
CA GLY A 269 -2.22 5.71 8.65
C GLY A 269 -2.84 5.07 7.40
N ILE A 270 -4.07 5.47 7.08
CA ILE A 270 -4.85 4.83 6.02
C ILE A 270 -4.56 5.47 4.66
N ILE A 271 -4.05 4.68 3.71
CA ILE A 271 -3.79 5.09 2.33
C ILE A 271 -4.58 4.16 1.39
N GLY A 272 -5.71 4.63 0.88
CA GLY A 272 -6.61 3.84 0.03
C GLY A 272 -6.25 3.88 -1.46
N PHE A 273 -6.96 3.06 -2.25
CA PHE A 273 -6.92 2.98 -3.71
C PHE A 273 -5.64 2.44 -4.35
N VAL A 274 -4.50 2.41 -3.66
CA VAL A 274 -3.24 1.90 -4.22
C VAL A 274 -3.39 0.45 -4.67
N GLY A 275 -3.87 -0.41 -3.77
CA GLY A 275 -4.11 -1.83 -4.02
C GLY A 275 -5.22 -2.13 -5.02
N LEU A 276 -6.06 -1.15 -5.33
CA LEU A 276 -7.12 -1.27 -6.32
C LEU A 276 -6.64 -0.89 -7.73
N ILE A 277 -5.98 0.26 -7.84
CA ILE A 277 -5.62 0.88 -9.11
C ILE A 277 -4.42 0.21 -9.75
N THR A 278 -3.36 0.00 -8.98
CA THR A 278 -2.06 -0.41 -9.54
C THR A 278 -2.07 -1.83 -10.14
N PRO A 279 -2.76 -2.85 -9.56
CA PRO A 279 -2.91 -4.13 -10.22
C PRO A 279 -3.78 -4.04 -11.48
N HIS A 280 -4.76 -3.14 -11.50
CA HIS A 280 -5.59 -2.92 -12.67
C HIS A 280 -4.78 -2.33 -13.83
N ILE A 281 -3.95 -1.31 -13.57
CA ILE A 281 -3.02 -0.76 -14.57
C ILE A 281 -2.02 -1.83 -15.02
N ALA A 282 -1.42 -2.58 -14.09
CA ALA A 282 -0.50 -3.66 -14.43
C ALA A 282 -1.13 -4.70 -15.35
N ARG A 283 -2.39 -5.07 -15.08
CA ARG A 283 -3.16 -6.01 -15.91
C ARG A 283 -3.35 -5.50 -17.33
N SER A 284 -3.55 -4.22 -17.51
CA SER A 284 -3.68 -3.61 -18.85
C SER A 284 -2.36 -3.61 -19.64
N LEU A 285 -1.21 -3.55 -18.93
CA LEU A 285 0.11 -3.50 -19.55
C LEU A 285 0.69 -4.89 -19.88
N VAL A 286 0.54 -5.86 -18.97
CA VAL A 286 1.21 -7.17 -19.08
C VAL A 286 0.27 -8.37 -19.07
N GLY A 287 -1.06 -8.13 -19.07
CA GLY A 287 -2.08 -9.17 -19.03
C GLY A 287 -2.30 -9.74 -17.63
N THR A 288 -3.06 -10.83 -17.56
CA THR A 288 -3.55 -11.42 -16.30
C THR A 288 -2.58 -12.41 -15.66
N ASN A 289 -1.47 -12.77 -16.31
CA ASN A 289 -0.52 -13.74 -15.77
C ASN A 289 0.26 -13.15 -14.59
N TYR A 290 0.07 -13.68 -13.39
CA TYR A 290 0.66 -13.19 -12.14
C TYR A 290 2.20 -13.21 -12.11
N ARG A 291 2.85 -14.07 -12.88
CA ARG A 291 4.32 -14.05 -13.01
C ARG A 291 4.84 -12.71 -13.54
N LYS A 292 4.03 -12.03 -14.40
CA LYS A 292 4.38 -10.72 -14.97
C LYS A 292 3.66 -9.58 -14.24
N LEU A 293 2.39 -9.80 -13.90
CA LEU A 293 1.54 -8.80 -13.27
C LEU A 293 2.06 -8.38 -11.91
N PHE A 294 2.44 -9.32 -11.05
CA PHE A 294 2.81 -9.07 -9.67
C PHE A 294 4.02 -8.12 -9.52
N PRO A 295 5.18 -8.34 -10.19
CA PRO A 295 6.30 -7.39 -10.13
C PRO A 295 5.95 -6.01 -10.70
N VAL A 296 5.21 -5.97 -11.82
CA VAL A 296 4.81 -4.69 -12.44
C VAL A 296 3.86 -3.92 -11.55
N ALA A 297 2.87 -4.58 -10.94
CA ALA A 297 1.95 -3.94 -10.01
C ALA A 297 2.69 -3.37 -8.80
N THR A 298 3.63 -4.11 -8.23
CA THR A 298 4.44 -3.68 -7.08
C THR A 298 5.24 -2.41 -7.41
N LEU A 299 5.92 -2.36 -8.56
CA LEU A 299 6.66 -1.17 -9.00
C LEU A 299 5.75 0.03 -9.26
N LEU A 300 4.59 -0.18 -9.89
CA LEU A 300 3.59 0.86 -10.10
C LEU A 300 3.03 1.40 -8.79
N GLY A 301 2.84 0.54 -7.78
CA GLY A 301 2.41 0.95 -6.46
C GLY A 301 3.42 1.86 -5.78
N SER A 302 4.70 1.50 -5.84
CA SER A 302 5.79 2.34 -5.33
C SER A 302 5.82 3.70 -6.00
N LEU A 303 5.77 3.72 -7.34
CA LEU A 303 5.72 4.97 -8.12
C LEU A 303 4.51 5.83 -7.74
N PHE A 304 3.34 5.21 -7.64
CA PHE A 304 2.10 5.93 -7.34
C PHE A 304 2.15 6.62 -5.98
N VAL A 305 2.60 5.91 -4.92
CA VAL A 305 2.66 6.48 -3.56
C VAL A 305 3.76 7.53 -3.44
N VAL A 306 4.93 7.32 -4.06
CA VAL A 306 6.02 8.34 -4.07
C VAL A 306 5.53 9.63 -4.71
N TRP A 307 4.87 9.57 -5.87
CA TRP A 307 4.35 10.76 -6.55
C TRP A 307 3.15 11.38 -5.83
N ALA A 308 2.28 10.56 -5.24
CA ALA A 308 1.19 11.05 -4.40
C ALA A 308 1.72 11.86 -3.20
N ASP A 309 2.80 11.39 -2.56
CA ASP A 309 3.45 12.11 -1.47
C ASP A 309 4.14 13.40 -1.93
N VAL A 310 4.82 13.38 -3.09
CA VAL A 310 5.40 14.59 -3.67
C VAL A 310 4.31 15.64 -3.92
N LEU A 311 3.22 15.26 -4.56
CA LEU A 311 2.12 16.16 -4.87
C LEU A 311 1.44 16.68 -3.60
N ALA A 312 1.26 15.84 -2.58
CA ALA A 312 0.71 16.24 -1.29
C ALA A 312 1.57 17.32 -0.59
N ARG A 313 2.89 17.33 -0.82
CA ARG A 313 3.85 18.30 -0.26
C ARG A 313 3.92 19.62 -1.00
N ILE A 314 3.67 19.63 -2.32
CA ILE A 314 3.89 20.81 -3.15
C ILE A 314 2.60 21.50 -3.60
N LEU A 315 1.44 20.82 -3.48
CA LEU A 315 0.17 21.34 -4.04
C LEU A 315 -0.34 22.57 -3.29
N VAL A 316 -0.14 22.61 -1.97
CA VAL A 316 -0.56 23.75 -1.12
C VAL A 316 0.66 24.41 -0.54
N LYS A 317 0.79 25.72 -0.80
CA LYS A 317 1.92 26.50 -0.28
C LYS A 317 1.82 26.61 1.25
N ASN A 318 2.91 26.31 1.93
CA ASN A 318 3.03 26.34 3.40
C ASN A 318 2.12 25.36 4.17
N ALA A 319 1.55 24.34 3.51
CA ALA A 319 0.80 23.29 4.18
C ALA A 319 1.06 21.95 3.50
N GLU A 320 1.19 20.91 4.30
CA GLU A 320 1.26 19.53 3.79
C GLU A 320 -0.12 18.88 3.87
N LEU A 321 -0.60 18.36 2.75
CA LEU A 321 -1.84 17.60 2.73
C LEU A 321 -1.59 16.16 3.15
N PRO A 322 -2.52 15.52 3.89
CA PRO A 322 -2.48 14.08 4.09
C PRO A 322 -2.52 13.32 2.75
N ILE A 323 -1.63 12.36 2.59
CA ILE A 323 -1.47 11.63 1.32
C ILE A 323 -2.74 10.84 0.93
N GLY A 324 -3.50 10.35 1.91
CA GLY A 324 -4.74 9.62 1.68
C GLY A 324 -5.81 10.45 0.97
N ILE A 325 -5.84 11.77 1.19
CA ILE A 325 -6.73 12.68 0.44
C ILE A 325 -6.36 12.62 -1.05
N PHE A 326 -5.06 12.72 -1.36
CA PHE A 326 -4.59 12.73 -2.74
C PHE A 326 -4.85 11.40 -3.44
N THR A 327 -4.55 10.27 -2.78
CA THR A 327 -4.79 8.95 -3.35
C THR A 327 -6.28 8.70 -3.60
N ALA A 328 -7.18 9.22 -2.74
CA ALA A 328 -8.61 9.13 -2.92
C ALA A 328 -9.12 10.04 -4.06
N LEU A 329 -8.62 11.28 -4.17
CA LEU A 329 -8.99 12.21 -5.24
C LEU A 329 -8.59 11.71 -6.63
N VAL A 330 -7.48 11.00 -6.75
CA VAL A 330 -7.06 10.37 -8.00
C VAL A 330 -7.75 9.01 -8.19
N GLY A 331 -7.87 8.25 -7.12
CA GLY A 331 -8.34 6.88 -7.15
C GLY A 331 -9.82 6.73 -7.46
N ALA A 332 -10.67 7.52 -6.82
CA ALA A 332 -12.10 7.40 -7.00
C ALA A 332 -12.56 7.76 -8.43
N PRO A 333 -12.12 8.87 -9.07
CA PRO A 333 -12.43 9.16 -10.46
C PRO A 333 -11.91 8.10 -11.43
N PHE A 334 -10.69 7.61 -11.21
CA PHE A 334 -10.12 6.53 -12.03
C PHE A 334 -10.98 5.27 -11.96
N PHE A 335 -11.45 4.91 -10.76
CA PHE A 335 -12.30 3.74 -10.59
C PHE A 335 -13.69 3.92 -11.23
N ILE A 336 -14.32 5.09 -11.09
CA ILE A 336 -15.57 5.43 -11.77
C ILE A 336 -15.42 5.28 -13.29
N TYR A 337 -14.31 5.77 -13.85
CA TYR A 337 -14.01 5.62 -15.27
C TYR A 337 -13.93 4.16 -15.72
N ILE A 338 -13.25 3.30 -14.92
CA ILE A 338 -13.14 1.86 -15.24
C ILE A 338 -14.50 1.19 -15.25
N VAL A 339 -15.32 1.42 -14.22
CA VAL A 339 -16.64 0.80 -14.08
C VAL A 339 -17.55 1.20 -15.22
N THR A 340 -17.55 2.48 -15.59
CA THR A 340 -18.41 3.01 -16.68
C THR A 340 -17.97 2.51 -18.05
N ARG A 341 -16.66 2.36 -18.29
CA ARG A 341 -16.12 1.86 -19.55
C ARG A 341 -16.42 0.37 -19.79
N ASN A 342 -16.37 -0.44 -18.72
CA ASN A 342 -16.67 -1.87 -18.85
C ASN A 342 -18.15 -2.14 -19.15
N ARG A 343 -19.10 -1.30 -18.70
CA ARG A 343 -20.50 -1.42 -19.07
C ARG A 343 -20.76 -1.26 -20.58
N ARG A 344 -19.96 -0.44 -21.29
CA ARG A 344 -20.10 -0.23 -22.74
C ARG A 344 -19.61 -1.39 -23.60
N LYS A 345 -18.93 -2.40 -23.03
CA LYS A 345 -18.47 -3.60 -23.76
C LYS A 345 -19.41 -4.81 -23.61
N VAL A 346 -20.45 -4.70 -22.79
CA VAL A 346 -21.44 -5.76 -22.53
C VAL A 346 -22.79 -5.45 -23.20
N VAL A 347 -22.95 -4.30 -23.84
CA VAL A 347 -24.04 -3.92 -24.75
C VAL A 347 -23.49 -3.90 -26.18
#